data_d63b777bd5662ef91631344acd39baf7
#
_entry.id   d63b777bd5662ef91631344acd39baf7
#
_cell.length_a   1.000
_cell.length_b   1.000
_cell.length_c   1.000
_cell.angle_alpha   90.00
_cell.angle_beta   90.00
_cell.angle_gamma   90.00
#
_symmetry.space_group_name_H-M   'P 1'
#
loop_
_entity.id
_entity.type
_entity.pdbx_description
1 polymer ?
#
loop_
_entity_poly.entity_id
_entity_poly.type
_entity_poly.pdbx_seq_one_letter_code
_entity_poly.pdbx_strand_id
1 'polypeptide(L)'
;MKHDKGIALLTHPGVLWVMVGFILCLAAPVGASTPAQIYASAAPAVVLVVASSEDGAMSGTGSIIDPSGLVLTNSHVIFDREAKAPYQKLWVFLRPDRVTGNDKNDLTRRLQATLVAHDPELDLALLKVEGSASTLPVLPMGDPGVIAIGSRVLAIGHPEQGGLWSLTTGVISAEWENFTNVPGKHVFQTETGLNRGNSGGPLIDEHGQQIGVNTSMARKAKDGLAITSISFAVKSSVAKDWLAKQGVQVAYAKSSPPPGEVRKDPTPSTEAEKVPPRNDAGSGRTQSSAKPQPATVLENQPEAKPEAGPGLPPVRPFSLDRLMRGLTQVSEDLETQMEQMQGEIRKRR
;
A
#
# COMPACT_ATOMS: atom_id res chain seq x y z
N MET A 1 -30.36 28.73 -74.43
CA MET A 1 -31.13 27.86 -73.49
C MET A 1 -30.14 27.25 -72.55
N LYS A 2 -29.99 27.80 -71.31
CA LYS A 2 -29.16 27.23 -70.28
C LYS A 2 -30.08 26.58 -69.22
N HIS A 3 -29.94 25.30 -69.07
CA HIS A 3 -30.63 24.57 -68.03
C HIS A 3 -29.75 24.61 -66.70
N ASP A 4 -30.20 25.37 -65.78
CA ASP A 4 -29.65 25.40 -64.46
C ASP A 4 -30.32 24.28 -63.61
N LYS A 5 -29.56 23.29 -63.15
CA LYS A 5 -30.03 22.25 -62.26
C LYS A 5 -29.63 22.63 -60.84
N GLY A 6 -30.54 23.26 -60.12
CA GLY A 6 -30.39 23.50 -58.67
C GLY A 6 -30.43 22.18 -57.89
N ILE A 7 -29.38 21.93 -57.12
CA ILE A 7 -29.31 20.83 -56.16
C ILE A 7 -30.03 21.29 -54.86
N ALA A 8 -31.19 20.72 -54.60
CA ALA A 8 -31.92 20.96 -53.34
C ALA A 8 -31.26 20.13 -52.22
N LEU A 9 -30.67 20.83 -51.25
CA LEU A 9 -30.15 20.23 -50.05
C LEU A 9 -31.32 19.93 -49.12
N LEU A 10 -31.74 18.68 -49.05
CA LEU A 10 -32.76 18.20 -48.09
C LEU A 10 -32.16 18.12 -46.67
N THR A 11 -32.28 19.18 -45.94
CA THR A 11 -31.96 19.19 -44.49
C THR A 11 -33.15 18.60 -43.71
N HIS A 12 -33.13 17.31 -43.44
CA HIS A 12 -34.10 16.67 -42.57
C HIS A 12 -33.70 16.91 -41.11
N PRO A 13 -34.52 17.56 -40.30
CA PRO A 13 -34.22 17.82 -38.88
C PRO A 13 -34.06 16.56 -38.03
N GLY A 14 -34.53 15.40 -38.51
CA GLY A 14 -34.37 14.11 -37.82
C GLY A 14 -32.96 13.54 -37.80
N VAL A 15 -32.10 13.89 -38.78
CA VAL A 15 -30.72 13.37 -38.86
C VAL A 15 -29.81 14.04 -37.85
N LEU A 16 -30.09 15.30 -37.53
CA LEU A 16 -29.30 16.08 -36.54
C LEU A 16 -29.47 15.52 -35.10
N TRP A 17 -30.69 15.06 -34.76
CA TRP A 17 -30.97 14.47 -33.45
C TRP A 17 -30.34 13.09 -33.24
N VAL A 18 -30.24 12.28 -34.32
CA VAL A 18 -29.57 10.96 -34.25
C VAL A 18 -28.07 11.11 -34.10
N MET A 19 -27.43 12.10 -34.74
CA MET A 19 -25.99 12.37 -34.56
C MET A 19 -25.65 12.93 -33.19
N VAL A 20 -26.50 13.82 -32.59
CA VAL A 20 -26.30 14.34 -31.23
C VAL A 20 -26.54 13.24 -30.20
N GLY A 21 -27.52 12.37 -30.39
CA GLY A 21 -27.78 11.21 -29.51
C GLY A 21 -26.63 10.17 -29.53
N PHE A 22 -25.97 9.97 -30.70
CA PHE A 22 -24.85 9.03 -30.81
C PHE A 22 -23.55 9.56 -30.20
N ILE A 23 -23.34 10.88 -30.19
CA ILE A 23 -22.18 11.52 -29.52
C ILE A 23 -22.32 11.53 -27.99
N LEU A 24 -23.56 11.59 -27.45
CA LEU A 24 -23.78 11.52 -25.98
C LEU A 24 -23.64 10.09 -25.42
N CYS A 25 -23.70 9.05 -26.24
CA CYS A 25 -23.63 7.65 -25.78
C CYS A 25 -22.20 7.09 -25.64
N LEU A 26 -21.15 7.86 -25.99
CA LEU A 26 -19.74 7.41 -25.96
C LEU A 26 -18.94 7.91 -24.75
N ALA A 27 -19.53 8.69 -23.85
CA ALA A 27 -18.92 8.97 -22.57
C ALA A 27 -19.21 7.77 -21.63
N ALA A 28 -18.46 6.66 -21.80
CA ALA A 28 -18.39 5.65 -20.75
C ALA A 28 -17.95 6.35 -19.46
N PRO A 29 -18.63 6.19 -18.33
CA PRO A 29 -18.13 6.71 -17.07
C PRO A 29 -16.78 6.06 -16.85
N VAL A 30 -15.72 6.88 -16.76
CA VAL A 30 -14.42 6.43 -16.23
C VAL A 30 -14.67 6.13 -14.76
N GLY A 31 -15.11 4.91 -14.49
CA GLY A 31 -15.37 4.45 -13.14
C GLY A 31 -14.05 4.40 -12.36
N ALA A 32 -14.10 4.72 -11.07
CA ALA A 32 -12.98 4.52 -10.15
C ALA A 32 -12.46 3.07 -10.28
N SER A 33 -11.14 2.91 -10.25
CA SER A 33 -10.54 1.58 -10.35
C SER A 33 -10.99 0.68 -9.21
N THR A 34 -11.32 -0.55 -9.51
CA THR A 34 -11.67 -1.53 -8.48
C THR A 34 -10.41 -1.93 -7.67
N PRO A 35 -10.54 -2.38 -6.42
CA PRO A 35 -9.41 -2.90 -5.65
C PRO A 35 -8.63 -3.99 -6.39
N ALA A 36 -9.29 -4.84 -7.18
CA ALA A 36 -8.64 -5.86 -7.98
C ALA A 36 -7.77 -5.28 -9.10
N GLN A 37 -8.24 -4.21 -9.76
CA GLN A 37 -7.46 -3.52 -10.80
C GLN A 37 -6.25 -2.80 -10.21
N ILE A 38 -6.45 -2.11 -9.07
CA ILE A 38 -5.35 -1.44 -8.35
C ILE A 38 -4.32 -2.48 -7.89
N TYR A 39 -4.76 -3.61 -7.35
CA TYR A 39 -3.87 -4.70 -6.96
C TYR A 39 -3.06 -5.23 -8.16
N ALA A 40 -3.71 -5.47 -9.27
CA ALA A 40 -3.05 -6.01 -10.47
C ALA A 40 -1.94 -5.06 -10.99
N SER A 41 -2.15 -3.75 -10.92
CA SER A 41 -1.16 -2.75 -11.35
C SER A 41 -0.06 -2.49 -10.34
N ALA A 42 -0.39 -2.45 -9.03
CA ALA A 42 0.54 -2.07 -7.97
C ALA A 42 1.38 -3.23 -7.41
N ALA A 43 0.78 -4.43 -7.27
CA ALA A 43 1.43 -5.56 -6.62
C ALA A 43 2.76 -6.01 -7.27
N PRO A 44 2.99 -5.90 -8.59
CA PRO A 44 4.29 -6.21 -9.18
C PRO A 44 5.45 -5.37 -8.65
N ALA A 45 5.18 -4.12 -8.20
CA ALA A 45 6.18 -3.22 -7.64
C ALA A 45 6.32 -3.35 -6.11
N VAL A 46 5.50 -4.19 -5.46
CA VAL A 46 5.60 -4.46 -4.03
C VAL A 46 6.48 -5.68 -3.79
N VAL A 47 7.40 -5.57 -2.84
CA VAL A 47 8.41 -6.60 -2.58
C VAL A 47 8.41 -7.01 -1.11
N LEU A 48 8.73 -8.28 -0.83
CA LEU A 48 9.08 -8.72 0.51
C LEU A 48 10.55 -8.32 0.78
N VAL A 49 10.77 -7.66 1.90
CA VAL A 49 12.11 -7.33 2.40
C VAL A 49 12.43 -8.27 3.56
N VAL A 50 13.58 -8.92 3.51
CA VAL A 50 14.10 -9.76 4.60
C VAL A 50 15.49 -9.26 4.95
N ALA A 51 15.68 -8.93 6.21
CA ALA A 51 16.93 -8.48 6.78
C ALA A 51 17.40 -9.48 7.82
N SER A 52 18.66 -9.88 7.84
CA SER A 52 19.20 -10.86 8.77
C SER A 52 20.65 -10.60 9.17
N SER A 53 20.98 -11.06 10.37
CA SER A 53 22.33 -11.20 10.92
C SER A 53 22.49 -12.61 11.50
N GLU A 54 23.59 -12.89 12.17
CA GLU A 54 23.79 -14.15 12.89
C GLU A 54 22.80 -14.29 14.06
N ASP A 55 22.43 -13.18 14.70
CA ASP A 55 21.64 -13.15 15.92
C ASP A 55 20.12 -13.04 15.68
N GLY A 56 19.70 -12.75 14.46
CA GLY A 56 18.27 -12.56 14.19
C GLY A 56 17.90 -12.18 12.77
N ALA A 57 16.60 -12.15 12.54
CA ALA A 57 16.03 -11.73 11.26
C ALA A 57 14.76 -10.93 11.45
N MET A 58 14.51 -10.04 10.50
CA MET A 58 13.29 -9.24 10.39
C MET A 58 12.74 -9.35 8.97
N SER A 59 11.42 -9.31 8.86
CA SER A 59 10.78 -9.17 7.56
C SER A 59 9.81 -8.00 7.53
N GLY A 60 9.67 -7.43 6.36
CA GLY A 60 8.76 -6.34 6.08
C GLY A 60 8.41 -6.28 4.61
N THR A 61 7.83 -5.20 4.21
CA THR A 61 7.43 -4.93 2.83
C THR A 61 8.19 -3.71 2.31
N GLY A 62 8.37 -3.62 1.01
CA GLY A 62 8.93 -2.45 0.34
C GLY A 62 8.21 -2.16 -0.97
N SER A 63 8.48 -0.98 -1.51
CA SER A 63 7.98 -0.54 -2.82
C SER A 63 9.15 -0.20 -3.73
N ILE A 64 9.17 -0.73 -4.94
CA ILE A 64 10.13 -0.30 -5.98
C ILE A 64 9.67 1.07 -6.47
N ILE A 65 10.49 2.09 -6.26
CA ILE A 65 10.19 3.50 -6.59
C ILE A 65 10.95 4.01 -7.81
N ASP A 66 11.91 3.22 -8.33
CA ASP A 66 12.71 3.55 -9.50
C ASP A 66 13.04 2.28 -10.29
N PRO A 67 13.02 2.31 -11.64
CA PRO A 67 13.27 1.13 -12.47
C PRO A 67 14.66 0.55 -12.33
N SER A 68 15.63 1.32 -11.80
CA SER A 68 16.95 0.82 -11.47
C SER A 68 17.01 -0.08 -10.24
N GLY A 69 15.88 -0.25 -9.52
CA GLY A 69 15.78 -1.10 -8.34
C GLY A 69 16.02 -0.38 -7.01
N LEU A 70 15.63 0.90 -6.91
CA LEU A 70 15.52 1.56 -5.62
C LEU A 70 14.22 1.10 -4.93
N VAL A 71 14.36 0.63 -3.68
CA VAL A 71 13.25 0.14 -2.86
C VAL A 71 13.12 0.99 -1.60
N LEU A 72 11.94 1.57 -1.43
CA LEU A 72 11.55 2.31 -0.23
C LEU A 72 10.91 1.35 0.78
N THR A 73 11.35 1.40 2.04
CA THR A 73 10.84 0.60 3.14
C THR A 73 10.98 1.35 4.47
N ASN A 74 10.74 0.71 5.62
CA ASN A 74 10.97 1.30 6.93
C ASN A 74 12.40 1.04 7.46
N SER A 75 12.89 1.98 8.25
CA SER A 75 14.17 1.84 8.95
C SER A 75 14.16 0.65 9.93
N HIS A 76 13.09 0.46 10.70
CA HIS A 76 13.01 -0.63 11.67
C HIS A 76 12.98 -2.03 11.04
N VAL A 77 12.71 -2.15 9.73
CA VAL A 77 12.75 -3.43 9.02
C VAL A 77 14.19 -3.87 8.74
N ILE A 78 15.09 -2.90 8.55
CA ILE A 78 16.47 -3.16 8.13
C ILE A 78 17.50 -2.88 9.24
N PHE A 79 17.05 -2.41 10.38
CA PHE A 79 17.91 -1.99 11.48
C PHE A 79 17.63 -2.81 12.74
N ASP A 80 18.67 -3.49 13.23
CA ASP A 80 18.62 -4.23 14.48
C ASP A 80 18.76 -3.26 15.66
N ARG A 81 17.72 -3.19 16.50
CA ARG A 81 17.68 -2.30 17.66
C ARG A 81 18.58 -2.76 18.80
N GLU A 82 18.82 -4.06 18.91
CA GLU A 82 19.68 -4.64 19.96
C GLU A 82 21.14 -4.45 19.59
N ALA A 83 21.51 -4.79 18.36
CA ALA A 83 22.86 -4.55 17.83
C ALA A 83 23.12 -3.06 17.53
N LYS A 84 22.09 -2.20 17.49
CA LYS A 84 22.17 -0.78 17.09
C LYS A 84 22.86 -0.57 15.76
N ALA A 85 22.66 -1.47 14.83
CA ALA A 85 23.28 -1.48 13.50
C ALA A 85 22.31 -2.01 12.43
N PRO A 86 22.50 -1.68 11.16
CA PRO A 86 21.78 -2.33 10.08
C PRO A 86 22.10 -3.83 10.05
N TYR A 87 21.11 -4.65 9.69
CA TYR A 87 21.32 -6.07 9.42
C TYR A 87 22.36 -6.29 8.33
N GLN A 88 23.17 -7.35 8.46
CA GLN A 88 24.30 -7.62 7.57
C GLN A 88 23.87 -8.08 6.18
N LYS A 89 22.76 -8.81 6.09
CA LYS A 89 22.24 -9.36 4.84
C LYS A 89 20.85 -8.81 4.57
N LEU A 90 20.68 -8.21 3.41
CA LEU A 90 19.41 -7.66 2.95
C LEU A 90 18.99 -8.38 1.67
N TRP A 91 17.78 -8.92 1.68
CA TRP A 91 17.17 -9.63 0.57
C TRP A 91 15.86 -8.99 0.19
N VAL A 92 15.63 -8.91 -1.11
CA VAL A 92 14.37 -8.46 -1.69
C VAL A 92 13.82 -9.60 -2.54
N PHE A 93 12.56 -9.96 -2.30
CA PHE A 93 11.87 -10.98 -3.08
C PHE A 93 10.82 -10.28 -3.95
N LEU A 94 10.99 -10.42 -5.25
CA LEU A 94 10.06 -9.90 -6.25
C LEU A 94 8.83 -10.81 -6.34
N ARG A 95 7.69 -10.20 -6.60
CA ARG A 95 6.43 -10.92 -6.78
C ARG A 95 6.53 -11.91 -7.95
N PRO A 96 6.14 -13.19 -7.79
CA PRO A 96 5.97 -14.12 -8.90
C PRO A 96 4.76 -13.70 -9.76
N ASP A 97 4.66 -14.20 -10.97
CA ASP A 97 3.51 -13.94 -11.84
C ASP A 97 2.20 -14.38 -11.20
N ARG A 98 2.24 -15.49 -10.46
CA ARG A 98 1.12 -16.00 -9.68
C ARG A 98 1.58 -16.37 -8.27
N VAL A 99 0.92 -15.78 -7.26
CA VAL A 99 1.09 -16.18 -5.85
C VAL A 99 0.28 -17.44 -5.61
N THR A 100 0.94 -18.48 -5.10
CA THR A 100 0.36 -19.84 -4.93
C THR A 100 0.05 -20.16 -3.47
N GLY A 101 0.57 -19.37 -2.53
CA GLY A 101 0.54 -19.67 -1.09
C GLY A 101 1.57 -20.75 -0.68
N ASN A 102 2.49 -21.09 -1.58
CA ASN A 102 3.61 -21.99 -1.29
C ASN A 102 4.93 -21.19 -1.38
N ASP A 103 5.58 -20.99 -0.24
CA ASP A 103 6.79 -20.18 -0.13
C ASP A 103 7.89 -20.64 -1.11
N LYS A 104 8.02 -21.97 -1.35
CA LYS A 104 9.02 -22.51 -2.28
C LYS A 104 8.79 -22.07 -3.72
N ASN A 105 7.55 -21.83 -4.11
CA ASN A 105 7.19 -21.35 -5.44
C ASN A 105 7.18 -19.82 -5.51
N ASP A 106 6.69 -19.20 -4.43
CA ASP A 106 6.42 -17.77 -4.41
C ASP A 106 7.68 -16.94 -4.14
N LEU A 107 8.72 -17.50 -3.50
CA LEU A 107 9.95 -16.81 -3.11
C LEU A 107 11.17 -17.20 -3.97
N THR A 108 10.96 -17.56 -5.23
CA THR A 108 12.02 -17.95 -6.17
C THR A 108 12.80 -16.76 -6.74
N ARG A 109 12.19 -15.56 -6.80
CA ARG A 109 12.78 -14.35 -7.39
C ARG A 109 13.48 -13.50 -6.32
N ARG A 110 14.52 -14.06 -5.69
CA ARG A 110 15.32 -13.41 -4.64
C ARG A 110 16.45 -12.61 -5.25
N LEU A 111 16.61 -11.38 -4.81
CA LEU A 111 17.72 -10.48 -5.18
C LEU A 111 18.40 -9.98 -3.90
N GLN A 112 19.72 -9.84 -3.94
CA GLN A 112 20.45 -9.16 -2.88
C GLN A 112 20.19 -7.66 -2.96
N ALA A 113 20.21 -6.99 -1.80
CA ALA A 113 20.08 -5.55 -1.74
C ALA A 113 21.14 -4.96 -0.80
N THR A 114 21.50 -3.71 -1.07
CA THR A 114 22.37 -2.90 -0.21
C THR A 114 21.59 -1.73 0.37
N LEU A 115 21.95 -1.34 1.59
CA LEU A 115 21.42 -0.14 2.23
C LEU A 115 22.05 1.10 1.61
N VAL A 116 21.23 1.99 1.06
CA VAL A 116 21.65 3.29 0.53
C VAL A 116 21.61 4.34 1.63
N ALA A 117 20.48 4.45 2.32
CA ALA A 117 20.27 5.39 3.42
C ALA A 117 19.12 4.91 4.32
N HIS A 118 19.10 5.37 5.57
CA HIS A 118 17.96 5.21 6.47
C HIS A 118 17.84 6.38 7.42
N ASP A 119 16.65 6.58 7.94
CA ASP A 119 16.30 7.59 8.94
C ASP A 119 15.43 6.93 10.02
N PRO A 120 15.99 6.67 11.22
CA PRO A 120 15.26 6.02 12.30
C PRO A 120 14.13 6.88 12.89
N GLU A 121 14.23 8.21 12.82
CA GLU A 121 13.21 9.13 13.35
C GLU A 121 12.00 9.18 12.42
N LEU A 122 12.23 9.33 11.11
CA LEU A 122 11.17 9.27 10.10
C LEU A 122 10.68 7.83 9.89
N ASP A 123 11.48 6.84 10.29
CA ASP A 123 11.27 5.42 10.06
C ASP A 123 11.24 5.05 8.56
N LEU A 124 12.18 5.61 7.80
CA LEU A 124 12.35 5.37 6.38
C LEU A 124 13.71 4.72 6.08
N ALA A 125 13.76 3.87 5.07
CA ALA A 125 14.99 3.31 4.52
C ALA A 125 14.90 3.17 3.00
N LEU A 126 16.03 3.36 2.35
CA LEU A 126 16.22 3.21 0.92
C LEU A 126 17.23 2.09 0.66
N LEU A 127 16.81 1.10 -0.10
CA LEU A 127 17.64 -0.02 -0.52
C LEU A 127 17.90 0.07 -2.03
N LYS A 128 19.03 -0.51 -2.45
CA LYS A 128 19.36 -0.75 -3.86
C LYS A 128 19.44 -2.24 -4.10
N VAL A 129 18.61 -2.74 -5.01
CA VAL A 129 18.65 -4.12 -5.48
C VAL A 129 19.83 -4.33 -6.43
N GLU A 130 20.53 -5.42 -6.26
CA GLU A 130 21.69 -5.80 -7.08
C GLU A 130 21.30 -6.85 -8.12
N GLY A 131 22.01 -6.82 -9.27
CA GLY A 131 21.94 -7.91 -10.25
C GLY A 131 20.63 -8.04 -11.01
N SER A 132 19.75 -7.04 -10.99
CA SER A 132 18.54 -7.08 -11.84
C SER A 132 18.96 -6.85 -13.31
N ALA A 133 18.79 -7.87 -14.12
CA ALA A 133 19.09 -7.80 -15.57
C ALA A 133 17.96 -7.12 -16.36
N SER A 134 16.83 -6.82 -15.75
CA SER A 134 15.65 -6.23 -16.40
C SER A 134 15.17 -4.99 -15.66
N THR A 135 14.50 -4.11 -16.38
CA THR A 135 13.77 -2.97 -15.80
C THR A 135 12.71 -3.48 -14.83
N LEU A 136 12.77 -3.03 -13.57
CA LEU A 136 11.82 -3.42 -12.55
C LEU A 136 10.53 -2.59 -12.64
N PRO A 137 9.37 -3.16 -12.30
CA PRO A 137 8.13 -2.42 -12.20
C PRO A 137 8.22 -1.37 -11.08
N VAL A 138 7.63 -0.21 -11.30
CA VAL A 138 7.69 0.93 -10.36
C VAL A 138 6.30 1.23 -9.86
N LEU A 139 6.16 1.45 -8.56
CA LEU A 139 4.95 1.99 -7.95
C LEU A 139 5.00 3.52 -8.02
N PRO A 140 4.09 4.17 -8.76
CA PRO A 140 4.10 5.62 -8.86
C PRO A 140 3.78 6.26 -7.51
N MET A 141 4.48 7.35 -7.19
CA MET A 141 4.24 8.12 -5.97
C MET A 141 3.07 9.08 -6.17
N GLY A 142 2.10 9.06 -5.27
CA GLY A 142 0.94 9.95 -5.25
C GLY A 142 1.17 11.19 -4.39
N ASP A 143 0.45 12.26 -4.70
CA ASP A 143 0.43 13.48 -3.90
C ASP A 143 -0.49 13.30 -2.68
N PRO A 144 0.02 13.30 -1.44
CA PRO A 144 -0.80 13.16 -0.25
C PRO A 144 -1.64 14.41 0.04
N GLY A 145 -1.34 15.55 -0.58
CA GLY A 145 -2.07 16.80 -0.40
C GLY A 145 -3.49 16.81 -1.00
N VAL A 146 -3.80 15.86 -1.90
CA VAL A 146 -5.14 15.71 -2.48
C VAL A 146 -5.99 14.67 -1.75
N ILE A 147 -5.43 13.98 -0.76
CA ILE A 147 -6.10 12.95 0.01
C ILE A 147 -6.83 13.57 1.19
N ALA A 148 -8.10 13.25 1.35
CA ALA A 148 -8.93 13.73 2.45
C ALA A 148 -9.27 12.61 3.45
N ILE A 149 -9.72 12.97 4.67
CA ILE A 149 -10.33 12.03 5.60
C ILE A 149 -11.56 11.40 4.93
N GLY A 150 -11.68 10.08 4.97
CA GLY A 150 -12.69 9.31 4.27
C GLY A 150 -12.26 8.80 2.89
N SER A 151 -11.11 9.25 2.34
CA SER A 151 -10.58 8.70 1.09
C SER A 151 -10.28 7.22 1.22
N ARG A 152 -10.70 6.43 0.22
CA ARG A 152 -10.41 4.99 0.16
C ARG A 152 -8.94 4.74 -0.09
N VAL A 153 -8.39 3.78 0.64
CA VAL A 153 -6.99 3.38 0.51
C VAL A 153 -6.85 1.87 0.57
N LEU A 154 -5.75 1.39 0.03
CA LEU A 154 -5.38 -0.02 0.00
C LEU A 154 -3.95 -0.16 0.54
N ALA A 155 -3.66 -1.31 1.13
CA ALA A 155 -2.29 -1.70 1.44
C ALA A 155 -2.02 -3.09 0.85
N ILE A 156 -0.82 -3.28 0.31
CA ILE A 156 -0.32 -4.57 -0.17
C ILE A 156 0.92 -4.89 0.63
N GLY A 157 1.00 -6.09 1.18
CA GLY A 157 2.13 -6.47 2.00
C GLY A 157 2.24 -7.96 2.30
N HIS A 158 3.09 -8.28 3.28
CA HIS A 158 3.49 -9.64 3.62
C HIS A 158 3.23 -9.89 5.12
N PRO A 159 1.96 -9.89 5.57
CA PRO A 159 1.65 -10.02 6.98
C PRO A 159 2.12 -11.36 7.54
N GLU A 160 2.77 -11.35 8.70
CA GLU A 160 3.05 -12.57 9.46
C GLU A 160 1.74 -13.31 9.73
N GLN A 161 1.76 -14.63 9.63
CA GLN A 161 0.57 -15.51 9.76
C GLN A 161 -0.49 -15.28 8.66
N GLY A 162 -0.20 -14.46 7.65
CA GLY A 162 -1.04 -14.22 6.47
C GLY A 162 -0.45 -14.78 5.19
N GLY A 163 -0.99 -14.35 4.06
CA GLY A 163 -0.47 -14.65 2.72
C GLY A 163 0.55 -13.60 2.25
N LEU A 164 1.49 -14.01 1.43
CA LEU A 164 2.39 -13.11 0.73
C LEU A 164 1.59 -12.25 -0.27
N TRP A 165 1.98 -10.99 -0.45
CA TRP A 165 1.28 -10.00 -1.30
C TRP A 165 -0.22 -9.89 -0.99
N SER A 166 -0.57 -9.96 0.30
CA SER A 166 -1.95 -9.76 0.74
C SER A 166 -2.42 -8.33 0.52
N LEU A 167 -3.67 -8.19 0.08
CA LEU A 167 -4.37 -6.91 -0.07
C LEU A 167 -5.28 -6.68 1.14
N THR A 168 -5.22 -5.48 1.71
CA THR A 168 -6.21 -4.96 2.67
C THR A 168 -6.72 -3.61 2.21
N THR A 169 -7.95 -3.27 2.58
CA THR A 169 -8.60 -2.01 2.21
C THR A 169 -9.08 -1.27 3.44
N GLY A 170 -9.22 0.04 3.34
CA GLY A 170 -9.71 0.90 4.41
C GLY A 170 -9.91 2.32 3.92
N VAL A 171 -9.98 3.25 4.86
CA VAL A 171 -10.05 4.69 4.59
C VAL A 171 -9.01 5.45 5.41
N ILE A 172 -8.72 6.68 5.02
CA ILE A 172 -8.00 7.62 5.87
C ILE A 172 -8.95 8.11 6.96
N SER A 173 -8.59 7.90 8.23
CA SER A 173 -9.41 8.26 9.38
C SER A 173 -8.94 9.53 10.10
N ALA A 174 -7.66 9.89 9.98
CA ALA A 174 -7.09 11.11 10.52
C ALA A 174 -5.73 11.43 9.87
N GLU A 175 -5.24 12.64 10.14
CA GLU A 175 -3.90 13.09 9.79
C GLU A 175 -3.19 13.63 11.03
N TRP A 176 -1.89 13.39 11.13
CA TRP A 176 -1.07 13.85 12.24
C TRP A 176 0.19 14.53 11.73
N GLU A 177 0.49 15.69 12.29
CA GLU A 177 1.75 16.38 12.09
C GLU A 177 2.71 16.08 13.23
N ASN A 178 4.01 16.05 12.93
CA ASN A 178 5.08 15.80 13.91
C ASN A 178 4.80 14.58 14.79
N PHE A 179 4.35 13.49 14.15
CA PHE A 179 3.95 12.26 14.81
C PHE A 179 5.03 11.75 15.76
N THR A 180 4.64 11.37 16.97
CA THR A 180 5.54 10.97 18.08
C THR A 180 6.56 12.05 18.46
N ASN A 181 6.20 13.34 18.28
CA ASN A 181 7.05 14.52 18.52
C ASN A 181 8.31 14.58 17.63
N VAL A 182 8.31 13.91 16.49
CA VAL A 182 9.38 13.99 15.48
C VAL A 182 9.05 15.10 14.48
N PRO A 183 9.84 16.19 14.43
CA PRO A 183 9.60 17.31 13.53
C PRO A 183 9.61 16.85 12.06
N GLY A 184 8.57 17.23 11.31
CA GLY A 184 8.41 16.89 9.90
C GLY A 184 7.93 15.46 9.62
N LYS A 185 7.74 14.62 10.64
CA LYS A 185 7.12 13.30 10.48
C LYS A 185 5.60 13.45 10.42
N HIS A 186 5.06 13.64 9.22
CA HIS A 186 3.62 13.69 8.99
C HIS A 186 3.10 12.31 8.60
N VAL A 187 1.99 11.88 9.18
CA VAL A 187 1.42 10.56 8.93
C VAL A 187 -0.08 10.62 8.65
N PHE A 188 -0.55 9.65 7.87
CA PHE A 188 -1.95 9.28 7.81
C PHE A 188 -2.25 8.26 8.90
N GLN A 189 -3.41 8.41 9.54
CA GLN A 189 -4.05 7.34 10.30
C GLN A 189 -5.08 6.67 9.39
N THR A 190 -5.09 5.35 9.39
CA THR A 190 -6.01 4.55 8.58
C THR A 190 -6.53 3.35 9.36
N GLU A 191 -7.72 2.90 9.03
CA GLU A 191 -8.28 1.64 9.52
C GLU A 191 -7.88 0.43 8.68
N THR A 192 -7.09 0.63 7.62
CA THR A 192 -6.56 -0.46 6.82
C THR A 192 -5.86 -1.48 7.72
N GLY A 193 -6.27 -2.73 7.61
CA GLY A 193 -5.74 -3.82 8.46
C GLY A 193 -4.26 -4.05 8.19
N LEU A 194 -3.40 -3.46 9.02
CA LEU A 194 -1.96 -3.65 8.97
C LEU A 194 -1.52 -4.60 10.09
N ASN A 195 -0.65 -5.55 9.76
CA ASN A 195 -0.02 -6.49 10.69
C ASN A 195 1.49 -6.43 10.56
N ARG A 196 2.21 -7.14 11.46
CA ARG A 196 3.64 -7.38 11.30
C ARG A 196 3.90 -7.91 9.90
N GLY A 197 4.95 -7.40 9.24
CA GLY A 197 5.29 -7.73 7.87
C GLY A 197 4.72 -6.76 6.83
N ASN A 198 3.66 -5.99 7.14
CA ASN A 198 3.19 -4.91 6.25
C ASN A 198 4.02 -3.62 6.38
N SER A 199 4.86 -3.51 7.42
CA SER A 199 5.77 -2.37 7.64
C SER A 199 6.69 -2.13 6.45
N GLY A 200 6.80 -0.88 6.02
CA GLY A 200 7.57 -0.45 4.84
C GLY A 200 6.82 -0.59 3.51
N GLY A 201 5.69 -1.29 3.51
CA GLY A 201 4.83 -1.42 2.33
C GLY A 201 4.04 -0.15 2.02
N PRO A 202 3.45 -0.08 0.82
CA PRO A 202 2.72 1.09 0.38
C PRO A 202 1.33 1.19 1.01
N LEU A 203 0.93 2.42 1.36
CA LEU A 203 -0.46 2.84 1.41
C LEU A 203 -0.79 3.45 0.05
N ILE A 204 -1.82 2.94 -0.62
CA ILE A 204 -2.12 3.21 -2.03
C ILE A 204 -3.49 3.85 -2.13
N ASP A 205 -3.63 4.87 -2.98
CA ASP A 205 -4.90 5.51 -3.28
C ASP A 205 -5.72 4.74 -4.33
N GLU A 206 -6.90 5.25 -4.65
CA GLU A 206 -7.80 4.67 -5.67
C GLU A 206 -7.27 4.78 -7.11
N HIS A 207 -6.19 5.53 -7.33
CA HIS A 207 -5.49 5.65 -8.61
C HIS A 207 -4.29 4.69 -8.73
N GLY A 208 -4.04 3.87 -7.71
CA GLY A 208 -2.90 2.94 -7.68
C GLY A 208 -1.57 3.62 -7.38
N GLN A 209 -1.58 4.81 -6.76
CA GLN A 209 -0.40 5.59 -6.42
C GLN A 209 -0.08 5.46 -4.93
N GLN A 210 1.20 5.38 -4.60
CA GLN A 210 1.66 5.30 -3.22
C GLN A 210 1.59 6.69 -2.56
N ILE A 211 0.66 6.86 -1.62
CA ILE A 211 0.47 8.08 -0.83
C ILE A 211 1.12 8.03 0.54
N GLY A 212 1.62 6.87 0.95
CA GLY A 212 2.31 6.70 2.22
C GLY A 212 3.10 5.40 2.32
N VAL A 213 3.91 5.30 3.39
CA VAL A 213 4.70 4.13 3.78
C VAL A 213 4.15 3.63 5.12
N ASN A 214 3.57 2.44 5.13
CA ASN A 214 3.00 1.83 6.34
C ASN A 214 4.10 1.64 7.40
N THR A 215 3.91 2.13 8.63
CA THR A 215 4.98 2.14 9.63
C THR A 215 4.62 1.47 10.94
N SER A 216 3.55 1.88 11.59
CA SER A 216 3.21 1.40 12.93
C SER A 216 1.72 1.17 13.09
N MET A 217 1.36 0.43 14.12
CA MET A 217 -0.02 0.24 14.53
C MET A 217 -0.13 0.36 16.04
N ALA A 218 -1.23 0.93 16.54
CA ALA A 218 -1.56 0.89 17.94
C ALA A 218 -2.06 -0.52 18.28
N ARG A 219 -1.35 -1.25 19.17
CA ARG A 219 -1.68 -2.65 19.49
C ARG A 219 -2.42 -2.81 20.80
N LYS A 220 -2.09 -1.99 21.80
CA LYS A 220 -2.67 -2.06 23.14
C LYS A 220 -2.90 -0.66 23.68
N ALA A 221 -4.06 -0.46 24.31
CA ALA A 221 -4.36 0.68 25.14
C ALA A 221 -3.60 0.59 26.47
N LYS A 222 -3.59 1.67 27.27
CA LYS A 222 -2.91 1.71 28.57
C LYS A 222 -3.44 0.65 29.54
N ASP A 223 -4.69 0.24 29.40
CA ASP A 223 -5.36 -0.82 30.17
C ASP A 223 -5.09 -2.24 29.67
N GLY A 224 -4.28 -2.39 28.61
CA GLY A 224 -3.91 -3.68 28.03
C GLY A 224 -4.89 -4.22 26.99
N LEU A 225 -6.02 -3.54 26.73
CA LEU A 225 -6.97 -3.94 25.71
C LEU A 225 -6.37 -3.80 24.31
N ALA A 226 -6.71 -4.72 23.44
CA ALA A 226 -6.28 -4.65 22.04
C ALA A 226 -6.92 -3.45 21.33
N ILE A 227 -6.09 -2.62 20.72
CA ILE A 227 -6.55 -1.56 19.82
C ILE A 227 -6.59 -2.19 18.42
N THR A 228 -7.76 -2.18 17.80
CA THR A 228 -7.97 -2.61 16.42
C THR A 228 -8.20 -1.40 15.52
N SER A 229 -7.88 -1.54 14.24
CA SER A 229 -8.21 -0.55 13.20
C SER A 229 -7.55 0.84 13.40
N ILE A 230 -6.42 0.92 14.10
CA ILE A 230 -5.58 2.12 14.14
C ILE A 230 -4.20 1.77 13.62
N SER A 231 -3.94 2.18 12.40
CA SER A 231 -2.68 2.00 11.69
C SER A 231 -2.16 3.34 11.19
N PHE A 232 -0.85 3.47 11.00
CA PHE A 232 -0.23 4.71 10.55
C PHE A 232 0.66 4.46 9.33
N ALA A 233 0.70 5.46 8.44
CA ALA A 233 1.60 5.48 7.32
C ALA A 233 2.28 6.85 7.21
N VAL A 234 3.60 6.88 7.08
CA VAL A 234 4.37 8.11 6.79
C VAL A 234 3.94 8.63 5.43
N LYS A 235 3.51 9.90 5.35
CA LYS A 235 3.04 10.49 4.10
C LYS A 235 4.10 10.45 3.01
N SER A 236 3.69 10.24 1.76
CA SER A 236 4.59 10.25 0.60
C SER A 236 5.36 11.56 0.43
N SER A 237 4.83 12.70 0.89
CA SER A 237 5.56 13.98 0.91
C SER A 237 6.81 13.90 1.79
N VAL A 238 6.69 13.33 3.00
CA VAL A 238 7.83 13.13 3.90
C VAL A 238 8.88 12.22 3.25
N ALA A 239 8.44 11.11 2.66
CA ALA A 239 9.33 10.19 1.95
C ALA A 239 10.02 10.87 0.76
N LYS A 240 9.28 11.64 -0.04
CA LYS A 240 9.80 12.40 -1.19
C LYS A 240 10.86 13.42 -0.78
N ASP A 241 10.59 14.20 0.27
CA ASP A 241 11.53 15.22 0.77
C ASP A 241 12.79 14.58 1.36
N TRP A 242 12.64 13.44 2.05
CA TRP A 242 13.76 12.67 2.54
C TRP A 242 14.59 12.07 1.39
N LEU A 243 13.96 11.46 0.39
CA LEU A 243 14.62 10.91 -0.80
C LEU A 243 15.40 11.98 -1.57
N ALA A 244 14.86 13.20 -1.70
CA ALA A 244 15.54 14.31 -2.35
C ALA A 244 16.86 14.67 -1.64
N LYS A 245 16.90 14.60 -0.29
CA LYS A 245 18.12 14.79 0.50
C LYS A 245 19.17 13.67 0.26
N GLN A 246 18.72 12.49 -0.19
CA GLN A 246 19.60 11.38 -0.58
C GLN A 246 19.99 11.45 -2.06
N GLY A 247 19.64 12.53 -2.79
CA GLY A 247 19.93 12.69 -4.21
C GLY A 247 18.95 11.96 -5.14
N VAL A 248 17.88 11.38 -4.61
CA VAL A 248 16.86 10.68 -5.39
C VAL A 248 15.65 11.58 -5.62
N GLN A 249 15.42 11.97 -6.87
CA GLN A 249 14.30 12.82 -7.26
C GLN A 249 13.11 11.95 -7.71
N VAL A 250 12.00 12.03 -6.97
CA VAL A 250 10.75 11.36 -7.32
C VAL A 250 9.68 12.42 -7.54
N ALA A 251 9.01 12.37 -8.69
CA ALA A 251 7.87 13.22 -8.98
C ALA A 251 6.56 12.53 -8.57
N TYR A 252 5.57 13.30 -8.16
CA TYR A 252 4.22 12.76 -8.04
C TYR A 252 3.68 12.40 -9.41
N ALA A 253 3.02 11.26 -9.50
CA ALA A 253 2.30 10.88 -10.68
C ALA A 253 1.16 11.87 -10.93
N LYS A 254 0.89 12.15 -12.20
CA LYS A 254 -0.24 13.01 -12.56
C LYS A 254 -1.53 12.25 -12.24
N SER A 255 -2.23 12.67 -11.20
CA SER A 255 -3.59 12.21 -10.94
C SER A 255 -4.50 12.88 -11.97
N SER A 256 -5.21 12.08 -12.77
CA SER A 256 -6.37 12.60 -13.46
C SER A 256 -7.43 12.89 -12.39
N PRO A 257 -7.99 14.11 -12.31
CA PRO A 257 -9.03 14.39 -11.33
C PRO A 257 -10.21 13.44 -11.57
N PRO A 258 -10.88 12.94 -10.50
CA PRO A 258 -12.09 12.15 -10.68
C PRO A 258 -13.12 12.96 -11.46
N PRO A 259 -13.84 12.35 -12.41
CA PRO A 259 -14.85 13.07 -13.18
C PRO A 259 -15.95 13.55 -12.24
N GLY A 260 -16.03 14.86 -11.99
CA GLY A 260 -17.09 15.50 -11.21
C GLY A 260 -16.67 16.59 -10.22
N GLU A 261 -15.41 16.72 -9.85
CA GLU A 261 -14.95 17.85 -9.06
C GLU A 261 -14.50 18.99 -9.96
N VAL A 262 -15.41 19.94 -10.17
CA VAL A 262 -15.05 21.29 -10.64
C VAL A 262 -14.24 21.92 -9.53
N ARG A 263 -12.95 22.11 -9.75
CA ARG A 263 -12.11 22.96 -8.87
C ARG A 263 -12.84 24.29 -8.71
N LYS A 264 -13.34 24.56 -7.50
CA LYS A 264 -13.68 25.92 -7.14
C LYS A 264 -12.36 26.66 -6.99
N ASP A 265 -12.06 27.52 -7.94
CA ASP A 265 -10.95 28.47 -7.80
C ASP A 265 -11.07 29.18 -6.45
N PRO A 266 -9.98 29.42 -5.73
CA PRO A 266 -10.03 30.16 -4.48
C PRO A 266 -10.55 31.56 -4.74
N THR A 267 -11.79 31.82 -4.32
CA THR A 267 -12.36 33.15 -4.32
C THR A 267 -11.52 34.02 -3.38
N PRO A 268 -11.06 35.20 -3.79
CA PRO A 268 -10.32 36.07 -2.90
C PRO A 268 -11.19 36.45 -1.71
N SER A 269 -10.66 36.27 -0.53
CA SER A 269 -11.26 36.65 0.73
C SER A 269 -11.51 38.13 0.78
N THR A 270 -12.79 38.54 0.74
CA THR A 270 -13.23 39.90 1.03
C THR A 270 -13.90 39.88 2.41
N GLU A 271 -13.29 40.64 3.28
CA GLU A 271 -13.78 41.32 4.49
C GLU A 271 -14.81 40.65 5.42
N ALA A 272 -14.38 40.65 6.66
CA ALA A 272 -15.14 40.36 7.86
C ALA A 272 -16.40 41.21 8.00
N GLU A 273 -17.57 40.61 7.98
CA GLU A 273 -18.81 41.22 8.42
C GLU A 273 -19.18 40.75 9.84
N LYS A 274 -19.30 41.73 10.73
CA LYS A 274 -19.64 41.58 12.15
C LYS A 274 -21.06 41.02 12.31
N VAL A 275 -21.19 39.90 12.99
CA VAL A 275 -22.47 39.38 13.47
C VAL A 275 -22.75 39.93 14.86
N PRO A 276 -23.94 40.57 15.10
CA PRO A 276 -24.33 41.01 16.43
C PRO A 276 -24.88 39.87 17.28
N PRO A 277 -24.85 39.96 18.61
CA PRO A 277 -25.20 38.88 19.52
C PRO A 277 -26.72 38.70 19.58
N ARG A 278 -27.18 37.45 19.54
CA ARG A 278 -28.56 37.07 19.83
C ARG A 278 -28.72 36.65 21.30
N ASN A 279 -29.61 37.36 21.97
CA ASN A 279 -30.04 37.15 23.34
C ASN A 279 -30.84 35.82 23.50
N ASP A 280 -30.65 35.25 24.68
CA ASP A 280 -31.41 34.19 25.26
C ASP A 280 -32.87 34.56 25.52
N ALA A 281 -33.79 33.63 25.31
CA ALA A 281 -34.92 33.41 26.20
C ALA A 281 -35.65 32.11 25.88
N GLY A 282 -35.56 31.14 26.77
CA GLY A 282 -36.70 30.65 27.47
C GLY A 282 -37.44 29.42 26.95
N SER A 283 -37.40 28.38 27.77
CA SER A 283 -38.56 27.55 28.14
C SER A 283 -38.94 26.33 27.31
N GLY A 284 -38.96 25.18 27.98
CA GLY A 284 -39.94 24.13 27.67
C GLY A 284 -39.43 22.68 27.70
N ARG A 285 -39.29 22.19 28.88
CA ARG A 285 -39.26 20.82 29.39
C ARG A 285 -40.20 19.88 28.66
N THR A 286 -39.73 18.70 28.19
CA THR A 286 -40.39 17.41 28.50
C THR A 286 -39.40 16.26 28.33
N GLN A 287 -39.13 15.57 29.43
CA GLN A 287 -38.43 14.30 29.49
C GLN A 287 -39.41 13.21 29.02
N SER A 288 -38.95 12.34 28.13
CA SER A 288 -39.53 11.02 27.95
C SER A 288 -38.41 9.99 28.12
N SER A 289 -38.41 9.35 29.27
CA SER A 289 -37.60 8.22 29.65
C SER A 289 -38.09 6.97 28.91
N ALA A 290 -37.31 6.47 27.95
CA ALA A 290 -37.47 5.12 27.44
C ALA A 290 -36.25 4.28 27.93
N LYS A 291 -36.59 3.31 28.79
CA LYS A 291 -35.70 2.30 29.37
C LYS A 291 -35.21 1.36 28.27
N PRO A 292 -33.91 1.04 28.19
CA PRO A 292 -33.44 0.04 27.23
C PRO A 292 -33.90 -1.36 27.66
N GLN A 293 -34.50 -2.10 26.74
CA GLN A 293 -34.76 -3.53 26.90
C GLN A 293 -33.42 -4.29 26.69
N PRO A 294 -33.18 -5.39 27.41
CA PRO A 294 -31.97 -6.19 27.24
C PRO A 294 -32.03 -6.94 25.90
N ALA A 295 -30.90 -6.86 25.17
CA ALA A 295 -30.69 -7.60 23.93
C ALA A 295 -30.74 -9.11 24.23
N THR A 296 -31.57 -9.83 23.51
CA THR A 296 -31.68 -11.28 23.52
C THR A 296 -30.35 -11.85 22.97
N VAL A 297 -29.66 -12.63 23.78
CA VAL A 297 -28.50 -13.41 23.38
C VAL A 297 -28.98 -14.46 22.39
N LEU A 298 -28.58 -14.35 21.14
CA LEU A 298 -28.75 -15.41 20.15
C LEU A 298 -27.73 -16.51 20.50
N GLU A 299 -28.25 -17.62 20.95
CA GLU A 299 -27.57 -18.86 21.23
C GLU A 299 -26.84 -19.34 19.97
N ASN A 300 -25.51 -19.52 20.06
CA ASN A 300 -24.66 -20.02 18.99
C ASN A 300 -25.13 -21.40 18.56
N GLN A 301 -25.70 -21.49 17.35
CA GLN A 301 -25.79 -22.77 16.66
C GLN A 301 -24.38 -23.20 16.22
N PRO A 302 -24.01 -24.48 16.36
CA PRO A 302 -22.71 -24.94 15.89
C PRO A 302 -22.65 -24.85 14.36
N GLU A 303 -21.69 -24.06 13.86
CA GLU A 303 -21.37 -24.00 12.43
C GLU A 303 -21.01 -25.40 11.94
N ALA A 304 -21.74 -25.87 10.93
CA ALA A 304 -21.40 -27.09 10.21
C ALA A 304 -20.01 -26.93 9.58
N LYS A 305 -19.08 -27.83 9.93
CA LYS A 305 -17.78 -27.94 9.27
C LYS A 305 -18.00 -28.12 7.78
N PRO A 306 -17.36 -27.29 6.91
CA PRO A 306 -17.37 -27.57 5.48
C PRO A 306 -16.63 -28.87 5.22
N GLU A 307 -17.29 -29.80 4.54
CA GLU A 307 -16.67 -31.03 4.06
C GLU A 307 -15.52 -30.67 3.09
N ALA A 308 -14.33 -31.15 3.41
CA ALA A 308 -13.15 -30.96 2.59
C ALA A 308 -13.30 -31.76 1.29
N GLY A 309 -13.44 -31.05 0.17
CA GLY A 309 -13.27 -31.63 -1.15
C GLY A 309 -11.84 -32.16 -1.34
N PRO A 310 -11.61 -33.16 -2.23
CA PRO A 310 -10.32 -33.79 -2.35
C PRO A 310 -9.25 -32.86 -2.94
N GLY A 311 -8.20 -32.60 -2.17
CA GLY A 311 -6.85 -32.59 -2.71
C GLY A 311 -6.13 -31.30 -3.02
N LEU A 312 -6.40 -30.15 -2.37
CA LEU A 312 -5.38 -29.11 -2.31
C LEU A 312 -4.61 -29.24 -0.97
N PRO A 313 -3.25 -29.22 -0.99
CA PRO A 313 -2.50 -29.22 0.25
C PRO A 313 -2.88 -27.97 1.07
N PRO A 314 -2.93 -28.06 2.41
CA PRO A 314 -3.31 -26.94 3.25
C PRO A 314 -2.35 -25.77 2.99
N VAL A 315 -2.92 -24.62 2.60
CA VAL A 315 -2.18 -23.37 2.47
C VAL A 315 -1.62 -23.02 3.85
N ARG A 316 -0.30 -22.98 3.98
CA ARG A 316 0.36 -22.62 5.24
C ARG A 316 0.60 -21.11 5.24
N PRO A 317 0.24 -20.40 6.33
CA PRO A 317 0.57 -18.97 6.46
C PRO A 317 2.08 -18.74 6.34
N PHE A 318 2.47 -17.59 5.80
CA PHE A 318 3.87 -17.18 5.74
C PHE A 318 4.48 -17.12 7.14
N SER A 319 5.71 -17.63 7.29
CA SER A 319 6.48 -17.59 8.52
C SER A 319 7.94 -17.27 8.20
N LEU A 320 8.43 -16.17 8.79
CA LEU A 320 9.82 -15.75 8.64
C LEU A 320 10.79 -16.85 9.11
N ASP A 321 10.52 -17.49 10.25
CA ASP A 321 11.36 -18.57 10.78
C ASP A 321 11.46 -19.75 9.83
N ARG A 322 10.35 -20.09 9.14
CA ARG A 322 10.37 -21.15 8.13
C ARG A 322 11.20 -20.74 6.92
N LEU A 323 11.06 -19.50 6.46
CA LEU A 323 11.86 -18.96 5.38
C LEU A 323 13.35 -18.97 5.74
N MET A 324 13.71 -18.49 6.92
CA MET A 324 15.10 -18.42 7.37
C MET A 324 15.74 -19.81 7.46
N ARG A 325 15.02 -20.79 8.05
CA ARG A 325 15.51 -22.20 8.04
C ARG A 325 15.72 -22.73 6.63
N GLY A 326 14.82 -22.42 5.70
CA GLY A 326 14.98 -22.84 4.30
C GLY A 326 16.19 -22.18 3.62
N LEU A 327 16.46 -20.93 3.90
CA LEU A 327 17.63 -20.21 3.35
C LEU A 327 18.96 -20.75 3.93
N THR A 328 18.99 -21.06 5.22
CA THR A 328 20.16 -21.67 5.88
C THR A 328 20.44 -23.05 5.28
N GLN A 329 19.42 -23.90 5.13
CA GLN A 329 19.57 -25.22 4.52
C GLN A 329 20.12 -25.16 3.10
N VAL A 330 19.62 -24.22 2.27
CA VAL A 330 20.13 -24.03 0.90
C VAL A 330 21.59 -23.57 0.90
N SER A 331 21.99 -22.73 1.86
CA SER A 331 23.40 -22.30 2.00
C SER A 331 24.30 -23.47 2.37
N GLU A 332 23.91 -24.29 3.35
CA GLU A 332 24.65 -25.48 3.78
C GLU A 332 24.75 -26.52 2.66
N ASP A 333 23.68 -26.76 1.92
CA ASP A 333 23.67 -27.66 0.78
C ASP A 333 24.63 -27.16 -0.33
N LEU A 334 24.68 -25.86 -0.57
CA LEU A 334 25.57 -25.26 -1.58
C LEU A 334 27.04 -25.35 -1.15
N GLU A 335 27.36 -25.08 0.11
CA GLU A 335 28.71 -25.26 0.66
C GLU A 335 29.18 -26.71 0.54
N THR A 336 28.31 -27.66 0.90
CA THR A 336 28.59 -29.10 0.76
C THR A 336 28.88 -29.49 -0.69
N GLN A 337 28.06 -28.98 -1.66
CA GLN A 337 28.30 -29.23 -3.08
C GLN A 337 29.60 -28.60 -3.57
N MET A 338 29.94 -27.39 -3.11
CA MET A 338 31.20 -26.73 -3.47
C MET A 338 32.41 -27.51 -2.92
N GLU A 339 32.37 -28.01 -1.69
CA GLU A 339 33.43 -28.84 -1.11
C GLU A 339 33.59 -30.16 -1.87
N GLN A 340 32.47 -30.80 -2.25
CA GLN A 340 32.51 -32.02 -3.07
C GLN A 340 33.15 -31.76 -4.43
N MET A 341 32.76 -30.67 -5.13
CA MET A 341 33.36 -30.30 -6.41
C MET A 341 34.87 -29.97 -6.27
N GLN A 342 35.26 -29.26 -5.21
CA GLN A 342 36.69 -28.98 -4.95
C GLN A 342 37.45 -30.27 -4.64
N GLY A 343 36.86 -31.21 -3.91
CA GLY A 343 37.42 -32.53 -3.64
C GLY A 343 37.61 -33.36 -4.92
N GLU A 344 36.65 -33.30 -5.85
CA GLU A 344 36.79 -33.99 -7.14
C GLU A 344 37.89 -33.35 -8.05
N ILE A 345 37.95 -32.02 -8.05
CA ILE A 345 39.01 -31.30 -8.80
C ILE A 345 40.42 -31.67 -8.26
N ARG A 346 40.58 -31.80 -6.93
CA ARG A 346 41.84 -32.23 -6.30
C ARG A 346 42.22 -33.67 -6.63
N LYS A 347 41.23 -34.57 -6.81
CA LYS A 347 41.47 -35.97 -7.19
C LYS A 347 41.85 -36.15 -8.66
N ARG A 348 41.54 -35.18 -9.53
CA ARG A 348 41.83 -35.21 -10.97
C ARG A 348 43.14 -34.50 -11.34
N ARG A 349 43.81 -33.87 -10.38
CA ARG A 349 45.19 -33.34 -10.49
C ARG A 349 46.19 -34.33 -9.86
#